data_9d3eb904a366753e6a0127f86b2e0446
#
_entry.id   9d3eb904a366753e6a0127f86b2e0446
#
_cell.length_a   1.000
_cell.length_b   1.000
_cell.length_c   1.000
_cell.angle_alpha   90.00
_cell.angle_beta   90.00
_cell.angle_gamma   90.00
#
_symmetry.space_group_name_H-M   'P 1'
#
loop_
_entity.id
_entity.type
_entity.pdbx_description
1 polymer ?
#
loop_
_entity_poly.entity_id
_entity_poly.type
_entity_poly.pdbx_seq_one_letter_code
_entity_poly.pdbx_strand_id
1 'polypeptide(L)'
;MTTGDPGTEASVINSGTDTDAIFDFVIPRGEPGGGGTPDVLATVDATAQPTNAGSALIFNDTPLVSGNSITHTAGTSNVEINQPGIYQATFHGTASVNTGTSIPATLTVRLNVNGSPVTGAAATKTFTSSGEVTNLSFSVPFQVTAVPITIEVVSDDAGFEMTDIALNVFRLGDATS
;
A
#
# COMPACT_ATOMS: atom_id res chain seq x y z
N MET A 1 -42.07 -13.00 -16.14
CA MET A 1 -40.61 -13.03 -15.91
C MET A 1 -40.35 -12.44 -14.54
N THR A 2 -39.68 -13.16 -13.66
CA THR A 2 -39.41 -12.76 -12.28
C THR A 2 -37.91 -12.82 -12.05
N THR A 3 -37.37 -11.94 -11.18
CA THR A 3 -35.96 -11.94 -10.82
C THR A 3 -35.81 -12.77 -9.53
N GLY A 4 -34.98 -13.82 -9.59
CA GLY A 4 -34.60 -14.62 -8.40
C GLY A 4 -33.50 -13.99 -7.58
N ASP A 5 -33.24 -14.50 -6.39
CA ASP A 5 -32.14 -14.08 -5.54
C ASP A 5 -30.78 -14.54 -6.10
N PRO A 6 -29.70 -13.84 -5.78
CA PRO A 6 -28.35 -14.25 -6.15
C PRO A 6 -28.04 -15.68 -5.66
N GLY A 7 -27.31 -16.45 -6.49
CA GLY A 7 -26.91 -17.82 -6.15
C GLY A 7 -28.01 -18.88 -6.33
N THR A 8 -29.26 -18.51 -6.72
CA THR A 8 -30.30 -19.46 -7.08
C THR A 8 -30.13 -19.93 -8.53
N GLU A 9 -30.64 -21.11 -8.85
CA GLU A 9 -30.63 -21.59 -10.25
C GLU A 9 -31.70 -20.87 -11.10
N ALA A 10 -31.36 -20.64 -12.35
CA ALA A 10 -32.36 -20.18 -13.32
C ALA A 10 -33.39 -21.29 -13.57
N SER A 11 -34.68 -20.94 -13.61
CA SER A 11 -35.73 -21.90 -13.86
C SER A 11 -36.70 -21.39 -14.92
N VAL A 12 -37.32 -22.35 -15.61
CA VAL A 12 -38.41 -22.11 -16.56
C VAL A 12 -39.53 -23.09 -16.28
N ILE A 13 -40.73 -22.58 -16.18
CA ILE A 13 -41.94 -23.37 -15.97
C ILE A 13 -42.93 -23.06 -17.09
N ASN A 14 -43.53 -24.09 -17.69
CA ASN A 14 -44.64 -23.90 -18.58
C ASN A 14 -45.91 -23.80 -17.74
N SER A 15 -46.51 -22.62 -17.66
CA SER A 15 -47.82 -22.37 -17.00
C SER A 15 -48.99 -22.43 -17.95
N GLY A 16 -48.74 -22.67 -19.23
CA GLY A 16 -49.76 -22.87 -20.24
C GLY A 16 -50.20 -24.33 -20.41
N THR A 17 -50.77 -24.63 -21.54
CA THR A 17 -51.20 -25.99 -21.95
C THR A 17 -50.19 -26.60 -22.92
N ASP A 18 -50.35 -27.89 -23.24
CA ASP A 18 -49.51 -28.59 -24.23
C ASP A 18 -49.65 -28.02 -25.67
N THR A 19 -50.77 -27.36 -25.94
CA THR A 19 -51.04 -26.75 -27.24
C THR A 19 -50.90 -25.23 -27.26
N ASP A 20 -50.79 -24.61 -26.08
CA ASP A 20 -50.65 -23.15 -25.93
C ASP A 20 -49.72 -22.88 -24.75
N ALA A 21 -48.41 -22.98 -25.00
CA ALA A 21 -47.37 -22.92 -23.97
C ALA A 21 -47.10 -21.49 -23.53
N ILE A 22 -47.07 -21.23 -22.21
CA ILE A 22 -46.67 -19.99 -21.58
C ILE A 22 -45.46 -20.29 -20.68
N PHE A 23 -44.29 -19.75 -21.01
CA PHE A 23 -43.08 -19.97 -20.23
C PHE A 23 -42.84 -18.83 -19.26
N ASP A 24 -42.83 -19.19 -17.97
CA ASP A 24 -42.39 -18.29 -16.91
C ASP A 24 -40.92 -18.52 -16.59
N PHE A 25 -40.13 -17.46 -16.71
CA PHE A 25 -38.70 -17.48 -16.43
C PHE A 25 -38.43 -16.83 -15.09
N VAL A 26 -37.59 -17.48 -14.26
CA VAL A 26 -36.94 -16.90 -13.11
C VAL A 26 -35.46 -16.81 -13.42
N ILE A 27 -34.94 -15.59 -13.51
CA ILE A 27 -33.53 -15.34 -13.80
C ILE A 27 -32.89 -14.78 -12.51
N PRO A 28 -31.91 -15.47 -11.92
CA PRO A 28 -31.20 -14.96 -10.73
C PRO A 28 -30.50 -13.65 -11.04
N ARG A 29 -30.48 -12.76 -10.08
CA ARG A 29 -29.58 -11.61 -10.11
C ARG A 29 -28.15 -12.08 -9.95
N GLY A 30 -27.20 -11.37 -10.55
CA GLY A 30 -25.78 -11.54 -10.21
C GLY A 30 -25.56 -11.26 -8.73
N GLU A 31 -24.57 -11.93 -8.13
CA GLU A 31 -24.09 -11.60 -6.80
C GLU A 31 -23.74 -10.09 -6.75
N PRO A 32 -24.05 -9.39 -5.64
CA PRO A 32 -23.49 -8.08 -5.41
C PRO A 32 -21.99 -8.17 -5.58
N GLY A 33 -21.38 -7.29 -6.37
CA GLY A 33 -19.93 -7.23 -6.44
C GLY A 33 -19.38 -7.15 -5.04
N GLY A 34 -18.42 -8.01 -4.70
CA GLY A 34 -17.77 -8.04 -3.37
C GLY A 34 -16.97 -6.76 -3.16
N GLY A 35 -17.66 -5.64 -2.93
CA GLY A 35 -17.07 -4.39 -2.47
C GLY A 35 -16.67 -4.55 -1.01
N GLY A 36 -15.62 -5.32 -0.74
CA GLY A 36 -15.00 -5.36 0.58
C GLY A 36 -14.48 -3.97 0.96
N THR A 37 -14.41 -3.68 2.26
CA THR A 37 -13.74 -2.48 2.75
C THR A 37 -12.32 -2.47 2.21
N PRO A 38 -11.87 -1.39 1.54
CA PRO A 38 -10.49 -1.32 1.04
C PRO A 38 -9.49 -1.45 2.20
N ASP A 39 -8.47 -2.27 2.03
CA ASP A 39 -7.35 -2.34 2.94
C ASP A 39 -6.37 -1.21 2.61
N VAL A 40 -6.31 -0.22 3.47
CA VAL A 40 -5.50 1.00 3.32
C VAL A 40 -4.85 1.35 4.64
N LEU A 41 -3.59 1.72 4.58
CA LEU A 41 -2.85 2.31 5.69
C LEU A 41 -2.19 3.60 5.22
N ALA A 42 -2.28 4.66 6.04
CA ALA A 42 -1.43 5.84 5.92
C ALA A 42 -0.65 6.04 7.22
N THR A 43 0.66 6.20 7.12
CA THR A 43 1.55 6.55 8.23
C THR A 43 2.27 7.84 7.93
N VAL A 44 2.48 8.68 8.94
CA VAL A 44 3.12 9.98 8.78
C VAL A 44 4.06 10.30 9.95
N ASP A 45 5.05 11.13 9.69
CA ASP A 45 5.77 11.87 10.71
C ASP A 45 6.10 13.26 10.17
N ALA A 46 5.58 14.29 10.83
CA ALA A 46 5.84 15.69 10.49
C ALA A 46 7.11 16.23 11.15
N THR A 47 7.69 15.48 12.10
CA THR A 47 8.88 15.92 12.83
C THR A 47 10.15 15.62 12.05
N ALA A 48 11.17 16.44 12.29
CA ALA A 48 12.48 16.21 11.71
C ALA A 48 13.17 15.01 12.37
N GLN A 49 13.67 14.08 11.56
CA GLN A 49 14.44 12.95 12.04
C GLN A 49 15.75 12.78 11.26
N PRO A 50 16.88 12.58 11.96
CA PRO A 50 18.16 12.38 11.29
C PRO A 50 18.21 11.02 10.61
N THR A 51 18.87 10.96 9.44
CA THR A 51 19.12 9.69 8.76
C THR A 51 20.38 9.02 9.31
N ASN A 52 20.33 7.69 9.39
CA ASN A 52 21.50 6.85 9.67
C ASN A 52 21.59 5.77 8.58
N ALA A 53 22.79 5.47 8.14
CA ALA A 53 23.00 4.49 7.09
C ALA A 53 22.43 3.10 7.46
N GLY A 54 21.56 2.60 6.64
CA GLY A 54 20.89 1.31 6.84
C GLY A 54 19.75 1.33 7.88
N SER A 55 19.38 2.50 8.41
CA SER A 55 18.30 2.61 9.39
C SER A 55 16.99 2.98 8.75
N ALA A 56 15.91 2.38 9.26
CA ALA A 56 14.55 2.69 8.82
C ALA A 56 14.04 4.01 9.44
N LEU A 57 13.23 4.72 8.67
CA LEU A 57 12.51 5.91 9.11
C LEU A 57 11.35 5.53 10.03
N ILE A 58 11.12 6.33 11.06
CA ILE A 58 10.05 6.12 12.05
C ILE A 58 8.84 6.95 11.65
N PHE A 59 7.64 6.36 11.79
CA PHE A 59 6.38 7.05 11.58
C PHE A 59 5.64 7.18 12.91
N ASN A 60 5.47 8.41 13.38
CA ASN A 60 4.91 8.67 14.70
C ASN A 60 3.39 8.62 14.76
N ASP A 61 2.71 8.74 13.61
CA ASP A 61 1.26 8.75 13.53
C ASP A 61 0.74 7.78 12.46
N THR A 62 -0.49 7.30 12.69
CA THR A 62 -1.23 6.45 11.75
C THR A 62 -2.63 7.03 11.54
N PRO A 63 -2.77 8.11 10.75
CA PRO A 63 -4.03 8.84 10.61
C PRO A 63 -5.14 8.04 9.91
N LEU A 64 -4.80 6.99 9.18
CA LEU A 64 -5.79 6.16 8.49
C LEU A 64 -5.39 4.68 8.54
N VAL A 65 -6.30 3.86 9.04
CA VAL A 65 -6.29 2.40 8.90
C VAL A 65 -7.68 1.96 8.45
N SER A 66 -7.76 1.18 7.40
CA SER A 66 -8.99 0.55 6.93
C SER A 66 -8.68 -0.90 6.55
N GLY A 67 -9.56 -1.81 6.93
CA GLY A 67 -9.32 -3.25 6.77
C GLY A 67 -8.39 -3.83 7.84
N ASN A 68 -7.87 -5.03 7.59
CA ASN A 68 -7.02 -5.76 8.52
C ASN A 68 -5.76 -6.38 7.88
N SER A 69 -5.57 -6.17 6.59
CA SER A 69 -4.42 -6.71 5.86
C SER A 69 -3.12 -5.98 6.16
N ILE A 70 -3.20 -4.72 6.62
CA ILE A 70 -2.05 -3.85 6.83
C ILE A 70 -2.16 -3.22 8.21
N THR A 71 -1.11 -3.32 9.02
CA THR A 71 -1.07 -2.75 10.37
C THR A 71 0.22 -1.97 10.62
N HIS A 72 0.14 -0.98 11.50
CA HIS A 72 1.27 -0.19 11.96
C HIS A 72 1.08 0.20 13.42
N THR A 73 2.16 0.23 14.17
CA THR A 73 2.20 0.79 15.53
C THR A 73 2.87 2.15 15.48
N ALA A 74 2.15 3.20 15.86
CA ALA A 74 2.69 4.56 15.93
C ALA A 74 3.99 4.63 16.72
N GLY A 75 4.98 5.37 16.23
CA GLY A 75 6.32 5.47 16.82
C GLY A 75 7.27 4.34 16.42
N THR A 76 6.91 3.51 15.44
CA THR A 76 7.78 2.47 14.88
C THR A 76 8.08 2.70 13.40
N SER A 77 9.07 1.99 12.85
CA SER A 77 9.39 1.99 11.42
C SER A 77 8.62 0.94 10.64
N ASN A 78 8.10 -0.08 11.33
CA ASN A 78 7.58 -1.31 10.73
C ASN A 78 6.11 -1.15 10.35
N VAL A 79 5.79 -1.35 9.09
CA VAL A 79 4.44 -1.63 8.62
C VAL A 79 4.33 -3.12 8.33
N GLU A 80 3.35 -3.80 8.93
CA GLU A 80 3.14 -5.24 8.78
C GLU A 80 2.04 -5.51 7.76
N ILE A 81 2.29 -6.50 6.90
CA ILE A 81 1.30 -7.05 5.98
C ILE A 81 0.93 -8.46 6.43
N ASN A 82 -0.36 -8.65 6.69
CA ASN A 82 -0.93 -9.84 7.33
C ASN A 82 -1.73 -10.73 6.38
N GLN A 83 -1.91 -10.33 5.12
CA GLN A 83 -2.60 -11.12 4.10
C GLN A 83 -1.80 -11.16 2.80
N PRO A 84 -1.76 -12.31 2.09
CA PRO A 84 -1.20 -12.36 0.75
C PRO A 84 -1.98 -11.46 -0.22
N GLY A 85 -1.29 -10.91 -1.21
CA GLY A 85 -1.95 -10.02 -2.17
C GLY A 85 -0.97 -9.21 -3.01
N ILE A 86 -1.54 -8.34 -3.83
CA ILE A 86 -0.81 -7.29 -4.56
C ILE A 86 -1.03 -5.98 -3.80
N TYR A 87 0.07 -5.30 -3.52
CA TYR A 87 0.09 -4.07 -2.76
C TYR A 87 0.74 -2.94 -3.54
N GLN A 88 0.34 -1.72 -3.23
CA GLN A 88 0.98 -0.49 -3.70
C GLN A 88 1.51 0.25 -2.49
N ALA A 89 2.82 0.54 -2.46
CA ALA A 89 3.42 1.44 -1.50
C ALA A 89 3.80 2.76 -2.17
N THR A 90 3.48 3.86 -1.52
CA THR A 90 3.83 5.21 -1.97
C THR A 90 4.46 5.97 -0.82
N PHE A 91 5.67 6.43 -1.01
CA PHE A 91 6.43 7.22 -0.05
C PHE A 91 6.67 8.63 -0.56
N HIS A 92 6.65 9.61 0.32
CA HIS A 92 7.20 10.94 0.09
C HIS A 92 7.77 11.52 1.38
N GLY A 93 8.69 12.44 1.24
CA GLY A 93 9.27 13.19 2.36
C GLY A 93 10.20 14.29 1.88
N THR A 94 10.41 15.26 2.73
CA THR A 94 11.33 16.39 2.50
C THR A 94 12.68 16.06 3.11
N ALA A 95 13.74 16.20 2.32
CA ALA A 95 15.12 15.92 2.72
C ALA A 95 15.97 17.18 2.70
N SER A 96 16.85 17.31 3.69
CA SER A 96 17.87 18.35 3.77
C SER A 96 19.19 17.78 4.27
N VAL A 97 20.28 18.52 4.06
CA VAL A 97 21.62 18.14 4.53
C VAL A 97 21.85 18.68 5.92
N ASN A 98 22.33 17.82 6.83
CA ASN A 98 22.71 18.22 8.19
C ASN A 98 23.94 19.13 8.19
N THR A 99 23.99 20.05 9.15
CA THR A 99 25.14 20.90 9.37
C THR A 99 26.40 20.05 9.61
N GLY A 100 27.47 20.35 8.87
CA GLY A 100 28.76 19.64 8.98
C GLY A 100 28.92 18.47 8.01
N THR A 101 27.89 18.09 7.26
CA THR A 101 28.02 17.10 6.19
C THR A 101 28.80 17.67 5.01
N SER A 102 29.83 16.94 4.57
CA SER A 102 30.64 17.34 3.40
C SER A 102 29.85 17.23 2.11
N ILE A 103 29.96 18.27 1.25
CA ILE A 103 29.28 18.34 -0.03
C ILE A 103 30.29 18.10 -1.17
N PRO A 104 29.90 17.38 -2.26
CA PRO A 104 28.59 16.82 -2.54
C PRO A 104 28.27 15.59 -1.67
N ALA A 105 26.98 15.46 -1.26
CA ALA A 105 26.48 14.34 -0.47
C ALA A 105 25.25 13.73 -1.15
N THR A 106 25.16 12.43 -1.18
CA THR A 106 24.04 11.71 -1.80
C THR A 106 23.19 11.02 -0.72
N LEU A 107 21.88 11.18 -0.82
CA LEU A 107 20.90 10.48 -0.01
C LEU A 107 20.08 9.57 -0.92
N THR A 108 19.95 8.32 -0.51
CA THR A 108 19.00 7.35 -1.09
C THR A 108 18.07 6.86 -0.01
N VAL A 109 16.77 6.90 -0.28
CA VAL A 109 15.73 6.23 0.52
C VAL A 109 15.05 5.17 -0.31
N ARG A 110 14.73 4.02 0.28
CA ARG A 110 14.13 2.90 -0.43
C ARG A 110 13.16 2.10 0.43
N LEU A 111 12.25 1.38 -0.23
CA LEU A 111 11.39 0.39 0.43
C LEU A 111 12.14 -0.93 0.57
N ASN A 112 12.12 -1.48 1.78
CA ASN A 112 12.55 -2.84 2.07
C ASN A 112 11.32 -3.71 2.43
N VAL A 113 11.37 -4.97 2.03
CA VAL A 113 10.45 -6.03 2.45
C VAL A 113 11.28 -7.09 3.16
N ASN A 114 10.98 -7.36 4.44
CA ASN A 114 11.76 -8.25 5.30
C ASN A 114 13.29 -7.99 5.19
N GLY A 115 13.68 -6.71 5.23
CA GLY A 115 15.07 -6.27 5.14
C GLY A 115 15.69 -6.31 3.73
N SER A 116 14.97 -6.76 2.70
CA SER A 116 15.45 -6.81 1.33
C SER A 116 14.87 -5.68 0.48
N PRO A 117 15.68 -4.95 -0.32
CA PRO A 117 15.20 -3.83 -1.13
C PRO A 117 14.26 -4.29 -2.24
N VAL A 118 13.18 -3.52 -2.44
CA VAL A 118 12.25 -3.70 -3.54
C VAL A 118 12.77 -2.97 -4.78
N THR A 119 12.93 -3.69 -5.88
CA THR A 119 13.39 -3.10 -7.15
C THR A 119 12.42 -2.02 -7.64
N GLY A 120 12.96 -0.85 -7.96
CA GLY A 120 12.17 0.30 -8.43
C GLY A 120 11.54 1.15 -7.32
N ALA A 121 11.71 0.78 -6.05
CA ALA A 121 11.21 1.50 -4.89
C ALA A 121 12.30 2.30 -4.20
N ALA A 122 12.97 3.19 -4.91
CA ALA A 122 14.00 4.06 -4.35
C ALA A 122 13.93 5.47 -4.93
N ALA A 123 14.32 6.45 -4.12
CA ALA A 123 14.53 7.83 -4.54
C ALA A 123 15.90 8.29 -4.09
N THR A 124 16.66 8.89 -5.00
CA THR A 124 18.05 9.33 -4.76
C THR A 124 18.22 10.80 -5.14
N LYS A 125 18.93 11.54 -4.31
CA LYS A 125 19.33 12.93 -4.58
C LYS A 125 20.77 13.17 -4.17
N THR A 126 21.54 13.80 -5.05
CA THR A 126 22.85 14.37 -4.69
C THR A 126 22.68 15.85 -4.39
N PHE A 127 23.05 16.25 -3.19
CA PHE A 127 23.06 17.64 -2.73
C PHE A 127 24.41 18.24 -3.05
N THR A 128 24.38 19.47 -3.60
CA THR A 128 25.60 20.19 -4.04
C THR A 128 25.84 21.47 -3.26
N SER A 129 24.90 21.87 -2.40
CA SER A 129 25.04 23.01 -1.51
C SER A 129 24.45 22.75 -0.14
N SER A 130 25.03 23.38 0.90
CA SER A 130 24.44 23.39 2.25
C SER A 130 23.15 24.19 2.25
N GLY A 131 22.11 23.70 2.91
CA GLY A 131 20.79 24.33 2.92
C GLY A 131 19.90 24.01 1.72
N GLU A 132 20.38 23.17 0.80
CA GLU A 132 19.51 22.60 -0.23
C GLU A 132 18.45 21.68 0.38
N VAL A 133 17.19 21.85 -0.05
CA VAL A 133 16.04 21.07 0.38
C VAL A 133 15.40 20.45 -0.86
N THR A 134 14.95 19.20 -0.76
CA THR A 134 14.29 18.51 -1.86
C THR A 134 13.20 17.56 -1.35
N ASN A 135 12.26 17.23 -2.21
CA ASN A 135 11.31 16.16 -1.97
C ASN A 135 11.82 14.86 -2.59
N LEU A 136 11.78 13.79 -1.84
CA LEU A 136 12.04 12.43 -2.31
C LEU A 136 10.72 11.65 -2.29
N SER A 137 10.48 10.90 -3.36
CA SER A 137 9.28 10.07 -3.44
C SER A 137 9.51 8.86 -4.33
N PHE A 138 8.83 7.77 -4.03
CA PHE A 138 8.69 6.61 -4.89
C PHE A 138 7.28 6.03 -4.78
N SER A 139 6.89 5.26 -5.80
CA SER A 139 5.62 4.55 -5.81
C SER A 139 5.82 3.23 -6.54
N VAL A 140 5.51 2.10 -5.89
CA VAL A 140 5.81 0.77 -6.43
C VAL A 140 4.73 -0.23 -6.08
N PRO A 141 4.23 -1.02 -7.05
CA PRO A 141 3.48 -2.22 -6.76
C PRO A 141 4.42 -3.37 -6.40
N PHE A 142 4.02 -4.22 -5.46
CA PHE A 142 4.74 -5.44 -5.12
C PHE A 142 3.77 -6.55 -4.70
N GLN A 143 4.22 -7.79 -4.82
CA GLN A 143 3.43 -8.96 -4.48
C GLN A 143 3.91 -9.57 -3.16
N VAL A 144 2.95 -9.98 -2.35
CA VAL A 144 3.16 -10.72 -1.09
C VAL A 144 2.50 -12.07 -1.21
N THR A 145 3.29 -13.14 -1.12
CA THR A 145 2.81 -14.53 -1.21
C THR A 145 2.84 -15.27 0.13
N ALA A 146 3.67 -14.82 1.06
CA ALA A 146 3.79 -15.40 2.41
C ALA A 146 3.70 -14.29 3.45
N VAL A 147 3.01 -14.54 4.56
CA VAL A 147 2.75 -13.58 5.63
C VAL A 147 3.02 -14.19 7.00
N PRO A 148 3.27 -13.39 8.05
CA PRO A 148 3.39 -11.94 8.01
C PRO A 148 4.71 -11.48 7.35
N ILE A 149 4.71 -10.29 6.76
CA ILE A 149 5.92 -9.61 6.31
C ILE A 149 5.96 -8.20 6.88
N THR A 150 7.17 -7.66 6.97
CA THR A 150 7.42 -6.27 7.38
C THR A 150 7.91 -5.46 6.19
N ILE A 151 7.38 -4.26 6.01
CA ILE A 151 7.89 -3.27 5.08
C ILE A 151 8.39 -2.05 5.85
N GLU A 152 9.48 -1.45 5.38
CA GLU A 152 10.15 -0.30 5.99
C GLU A 152 10.68 0.63 4.90
N VAL A 153 10.73 1.92 5.19
CA VAL A 153 11.48 2.89 4.38
C VAL A 153 12.84 3.10 5.02
N VAL A 154 13.90 2.71 4.33
CA VAL A 154 15.27 2.70 4.83
C VAL A 154 16.08 3.80 4.15
N SER A 155 16.88 4.54 4.93
CA SER A 155 17.92 5.43 4.40
C SER A 155 19.22 4.66 4.23
N ASP A 156 19.85 4.77 3.07
CA ASP A 156 21.17 4.17 2.82
C ASP A 156 22.31 5.01 3.37
N ASP A 157 22.05 6.29 3.65
CA ASP A 157 23.05 7.28 3.95
C ASP A 157 22.74 8.01 5.26
N ALA A 158 23.79 8.45 5.94
CA ALA A 158 23.74 9.32 7.11
C ALA A 158 24.08 10.77 6.74
N GLY A 159 23.80 11.71 7.65
CA GLY A 159 24.16 13.12 7.47
C GLY A 159 23.03 13.95 6.84
N PHE A 160 21.83 13.44 6.83
CA PHE A 160 20.65 14.13 6.32
C PHE A 160 19.55 14.18 7.39
N GLU A 161 18.56 15.01 7.14
CA GLU A 161 17.34 15.13 7.92
C GLU A 161 16.16 14.92 7.00
N MET A 162 15.21 14.10 7.45
CA MET A 162 13.92 13.89 6.78
C MET A 162 12.81 14.51 7.60
N THR A 163 11.93 15.25 6.94
CA THR A 163 10.74 15.89 7.54
C THR A 163 9.51 15.63 6.70
N ASP A 164 8.33 15.74 7.29
CA ASP A 164 7.06 15.60 6.59
C ASP A 164 7.00 14.31 5.76
N ILE A 165 7.43 13.22 6.36
CA ILE A 165 7.43 11.92 5.69
C ILE A 165 6.06 11.25 5.79
N ALA A 166 5.69 10.53 4.74
CA ALA A 166 4.51 9.67 4.72
C ALA A 166 4.75 8.40 3.92
N LEU A 167 4.22 7.29 4.42
CA LEU A 167 4.13 6.02 3.72
C LEU A 167 2.66 5.60 3.67
N ASN A 168 2.11 5.48 2.47
CA ASN A 168 0.77 4.97 2.23
C ASN A 168 0.87 3.60 1.58
N VAL A 169 0.07 2.66 2.08
CA VAL A 169 0.04 1.29 1.56
C VAL A 169 -1.41 0.89 1.27
N PHE A 170 -1.64 0.36 0.08
CA PHE A 170 -2.95 -0.07 -0.40
C PHE A 170 -2.86 -1.53 -0.83
N ARG A 171 -3.84 -2.34 -0.44
CA ARG A 171 -4.03 -3.66 -1.02
C ARG A 171 -4.89 -3.54 -2.27
N LEU A 172 -4.36 -3.94 -3.41
CA LEU A 172 -5.03 -3.83 -4.71
C LEU A 172 -5.89 -5.06 -5.04
N GLY A 173 -5.56 -6.21 -4.47
CA GLY A 173 -6.27 -7.46 -4.70
C GLY A 173 -5.49 -8.69 -4.29
N ASP A 174 -6.01 -9.86 -4.64
CA ASP A 174 -5.38 -11.14 -4.36
C ASP A 174 -4.15 -11.37 -5.25
N ALA A 175 -3.14 -12.05 -4.70
CA ALA A 175 -2.03 -12.54 -5.51
C ALA A 175 -2.53 -13.67 -6.43
N THR A 176 -2.27 -13.55 -7.73
CA THR A 176 -2.51 -14.67 -8.64
C THR A 176 -1.44 -15.74 -8.40
N SER A 177 -1.89 -16.96 -8.13
CA SER A 177 -1.04 -18.17 -8.04
C SER A 177 -0.44 -18.53 -9.39
#